data_5df7b379e1b403fb3bed6b6c52222713
#
_entry.id   5df7b379e1b403fb3bed6b6c52222713
#
_cell.length_a   1.000
_cell.length_b   1.000
_cell.length_c   1.000
_cell.angle_alpha   90.00
_cell.angle_beta   90.00
_cell.angle_gamma   90.00
#
_symmetry.space_group_name_H-M   'P 1'
#
loop_
_entity.id
_entity.type
_entity.pdbx_description
1 polymer ?
#
loop_
_entity_poly.entity_id
_entity_poly.type
_entity_poly.pdbx_seq_one_letter_code
_entity_poly.pdbx_strand_id
1 'polypeptide(L)'
;RDITKNGAAIDDHQVLSERVAYAATEARAARELIAYAEGLQKEGRADALLLGTAAAGAAELIGSLVARLSPALDDLGLGDAALEKAFPAAVRKQLRAASNEAVFRAIGRDVAAKRGRNETPLDDILEQVRASVREFAEKEIAPHAEHIHRHDDLIPEEFITKMAELGYFGLSVPEEFGGTEMGNLAMILTTEELS
;
A
#
# COMPACT_ATOMS: atom_id res chain seq x y z
N ARG A 1 -16.47 1.11 19.71
CA ARG A 1 -16.23 0.48 21.02
C ARG A 1 -17.54 0.17 21.75
N ASP A 2 -18.48 1.11 21.79
CA ASP A 2 -19.75 0.94 22.53
C ASP A 2 -20.62 -0.15 21.90
N ILE A 3 -20.77 -0.14 20.57
CA ILE A 3 -21.56 -1.13 19.81
C ILE A 3 -21.02 -2.55 20.02
N THR A 4 -19.72 -2.74 19.96
CA THR A 4 -19.09 -4.06 20.12
C THR A 4 -18.76 -4.41 21.58
N LYS A 5 -19.15 -3.59 22.55
CA LYS A 5 -18.81 -3.74 23.98
C LYS A 5 -17.33 -4.00 24.20
N ASN A 6 -16.49 -3.15 23.62
CA ASN A 6 -15.02 -3.29 23.61
C ASN A 6 -14.52 -4.62 23.00
N GLY A 7 -15.23 -5.15 22.02
CA GLY A 7 -14.88 -6.37 21.31
C GLY A 7 -15.62 -7.63 21.78
N ALA A 8 -16.25 -7.62 22.94
CA ALA A 8 -16.96 -8.79 23.48
C ALA A 8 -18.18 -9.22 22.64
N ALA A 9 -18.72 -8.32 21.83
CA ALA A 9 -19.84 -8.58 20.91
C ALA A 9 -19.43 -8.34 19.43
N ILE A 10 -18.15 -8.51 19.10
CA ILE A 10 -17.65 -8.24 17.73
C ILE A 10 -18.27 -9.19 16.72
N ASP A 11 -18.55 -10.43 17.11
CA ASP A 11 -19.14 -11.45 16.22
C ASP A 11 -20.58 -11.10 15.81
N ASP A 12 -21.30 -10.38 16.65
CA ASP A 12 -22.65 -9.88 16.33
C ASP A 12 -22.63 -8.68 15.37
N HIS A 13 -21.45 -8.07 15.17
CA HIS A 13 -21.26 -6.82 14.40
C HIS A 13 -20.12 -6.92 13.40
N GLN A 14 -19.86 -8.10 12.82
CA GLN A 14 -18.71 -8.33 11.94
C GLN A 14 -18.68 -7.41 10.72
N VAL A 15 -19.82 -7.25 10.03
CA VAL A 15 -19.92 -6.38 8.84
C VAL A 15 -19.59 -4.92 9.17
N LEU A 16 -20.11 -4.42 10.30
CA LEU A 16 -19.83 -3.05 10.73
C LEU A 16 -18.38 -2.89 11.17
N SER A 17 -17.85 -3.86 11.90
CA SER A 17 -16.47 -3.88 12.36
C SER A 17 -15.48 -3.91 11.20
N GLU A 18 -15.76 -4.72 10.18
CA GLU A 18 -14.99 -4.76 8.92
C GLU A 18 -14.96 -3.41 8.24
N ARG A 19 -16.11 -2.78 8.02
CA ARG A 19 -16.21 -1.46 7.39
C ARG A 19 -15.36 -0.41 8.11
N VAL A 20 -15.45 -0.38 9.45
CA VAL A 20 -14.67 0.55 10.28
C VAL A 20 -13.17 0.24 10.22
N ALA A 21 -12.79 -1.02 10.26
CA ALA A 21 -11.38 -1.44 10.21
C ALA A 21 -10.73 -1.06 8.87
N TYR A 22 -11.39 -1.37 7.75
CA TYR A 22 -10.91 -0.96 6.42
C TYR A 22 -10.88 0.55 6.25
N ALA A 23 -11.90 1.27 6.70
CA ALA A 23 -11.91 2.73 6.64
C ALA A 23 -10.76 3.36 7.47
N ALA A 24 -10.44 2.79 8.64
CA ALA A 24 -9.30 3.22 9.45
C ALA A 24 -7.96 2.94 8.75
N THR A 25 -7.84 1.80 8.07
CA THR A 25 -6.67 1.45 7.27
C THR A 25 -6.49 2.40 6.09
N GLU A 26 -7.55 2.65 5.33
CA GLU A 26 -7.55 3.59 4.20
C GLU A 26 -7.19 5.02 4.63
N ALA A 27 -7.75 5.48 5.76
CA ALA A 27 -7.41 6.78 6.34
C ALA A 27 -5.94 6.88 6.77
N ARG A 28 -5.41 5.80 7.36
CA ARG A 28 -4.00 5.75 7.77
C ARG A 28 -3.08 5.71 6.54
N ALA A 29 -3.39 4.87 5.55
CA ALA A 29 -2.62 4.78 4.32
C ALA A 29 -2.57 6.12 3.57
N ALA A 30 -3.70 6.82 3.44
CA ALA A 30 -3.74 8.15 2.82
C ALA A 30 -2.86 9.16 3.56
N ARG A 31 -2.88 9.14 4.90
CA ARG A 31 -2.07 10.03 5.73
C ARG A 31 -0.57 9.75 5.56
N GLU A 32 -0.18 8.48 5.63
CA GLU A 32 1.23 8.09 5.50
C GLU A 32 1.77 8.39 4.10
N LEU A 33 0.95 8.16 3.06
CA LEU A 33 1.32 8.47 1.67
C LEU A 33 1.61 9.98 1.48
N ILE A 34 0.75 10.83 2.02
CA ILE A 34 0.97 12.29 1.96
C ILE A 34 2.17 12.70 2.81
N ALA A 35 2.30 12.18 4.03
CA ALA A 35 3.41 12.52 4.91
C ALA A 35 4.76 12.12 4.29
N TYR A 36 4.83 10.96 3.66
CA TYR A 36 5.99 10.49 2.92
C TYR A 36 6.34 11.43 1.76
N ALA A 37 5.37 11.77 0.92
CA ALA A 37 5.58 12.67 -0.22
C ALA A 37 6.03 14.07 0.22
N GLU A 38 5.42 14.62 1.29
CA GLU A 38 5.84 15.90 1.89
C GLU A 38 7.26 15.84 2.47
N GLY A 39 7.64 14.72 3.10
CA GLY A 39 9.00 14.49 3.60
C GLY A 39 10.00 14.56 2.48
N LEU A 40 9.81 13.79 1.42
CA LEU A 40 10.69 13.79 0.24
C LEU A 40 10.73 15.15 -0.47
N GLN A 41 9.62 15.87 -0.50
CA GLN A 41 9.58 17.22 -1.07
C GLN A 41 10.46 18.20 -0.29
N LYS A 42 10.41 18.14 1.05
CA LYS A 42 11.27 18.96 1.92
C LYS A 42 12.75 18.65 1.74
N GLU A 43 13.09 17.40 1.45
CA GLU A 43 14.45 16.94 1.17
C GLU A 43 14.91 17.22 -0.27
N GLY A 44 14.03 17.71 -1.15
CA GLY A 44 14.33 17.92 -2.57
C GLY A 44 14.43 16.63 -3.39
N ARG A 45 13.87 15.53 -2.88
CA ARG A 45 13.90 14.18 -3.48
C ARG A 45 12.60 13.79 -4.19
N ALA A 46 11.56 14.60 -4.10
CA ALA A 46 10.28 14.35 -4.77
C ALA A 46 10.24 15.00 -6.15
N ASP A 47 9.85 14.25 -7.17
CA ASP A 47 9.49 14.78 -8.48
C ASP A 47 7.96 15.02 -8.60
N ALA A 48 7.55 15.63 -9.70
CA ALA A 48 6.14 15.93 -9.96
C ALA A 48 5.28 14.65 -10.09
N LEU A 49 5.86 13.55 -10.58
CA LEU A 49 5.18 12.27 -10.70
C LEU A 49 4.87 11.70 -9.32
N LEU A 50 5.86 11.66 -8.42
CA LEU A 50 5.67 11.16 -7.06
C LEU A 50 4.61 11.97 -6.32
N LEU A 51 4.67 13.31 -6.37
CA LEU A 51 3.69 14.17 -5.71
C LEU A 51 2.28 13.99 -6.30
N GLY A 52 2.18 13.90 -7.62
CA GLY A 52 0.90 13.65 -8.32
C GLY A 52 0.31 12.29 -7.97
N THR A 53 1.13 11.25 -7.95
CA THR A 53 0.72 9.89 -7.60
C THR A 53 0.28 9.79 -6.14
N ALA A 54 1.01 10.41 -5.21
CA ALA A 54 0.64 10.44 -3.80
C ALA A 54 -0.69 11.17 -3.58
N ALA A 55 -0.89 12.31 -4.22
CA ALA A 55 -2.14 13.06 -4.12
C ALA A 55 -3.34 12.28 -4.71
N ALA A 56 -3.16 11.65 -5.88
CA ALA A 56 -4.19 10.84 -6.51
C ALA A 56 -4.53 9.60 -5.68
N GLY A 57 -3.52 8.85 -5.22
CA GLY A 57 -3.72 7.68 -4.38
C GLY A 57 -4.40 8.01 -3.04
N ALA A 58 -4.01 9.09 -2.38
CA ALA A 58 -4.69 9.55 -1.18
C ALA A 58 -6.16 9.94 -1.45
N ALA A 59 -6.45 10.58 -2.60
CA ALA A 59 -7.82 10.93 -2.97
C ALA A 59 -8.69 9.69 -3.24
N GLU A 60 -8.13 8.64 -3.87
CA GLU A 60 -8.82 7.36 -4.08
C GLU A 60 -9.08 6.63 -2.77
N LEU A 61 -8.10 6.55 -1.87
CA LEU A 61 -8.25 5.95 -0.54
C LEU A 61 -9.35 6.66 0.27
N ILE A 62 -9.39 7.98 0.25
CA ILE A 62 -10.45 8.75 0.91
C ILE A 62 -11.81 8.53 0.23
N GLY A 63 -11.85 8.42 -1.09
CA GLY A 63 -13.06 8.06 -1.84
C GLY A 63 -13.61 6.70 -1.42
N SER A 64 -12.76 5.69 -1.32
CA SER A 64 -13.09 4.34 -0.86
C SER A 64 -13.60 4.34 0.58
N LEU A 65 -12.94 5.08 1.48
CA LEU A 65 -13.37 5.25 2.86
C LEU A 65 -14.78 5.83 2.94
N VAL A 66 -15.06 6.89 2.20
CA VAL A 66 -16.40 7.52 2.17
C VAL A 66 -17.46 6.55 1.63
N ALA A 67 -17.17 5.85 0.53
CA ALA A 67 -18.05 4.86 -0.04
C ALA A 67 -18.35 3.69 0.91
N ARG A 68 -17.35 3.27 1.68
CA ARG A 68 -17.44 2.18 2.66
C ARG A 68 -18.30 2.55 3.87
N LEU A 69 -18.14 3.77 4.39
CA LEU A 69 -18.85 4.22 5.60
C LEU A 69 -20.24 4.76 5.33
N SER A 70 -20.50 5.36 4.17
CA SER A 70 -21.79 5.98 3.86
C SER A 70 -23.00 5.08 4.10
N PRO A 71 -23.01 3.78 3.72
CA PRO A 71 -24.15 2.92 3.97
C PRO A 71 -24.33 2.51 5.44
N ALA A 72 -23.36 2.80 6.31
CA ALA A 72 -23.34 2.37 7.71
C ALA A 72 -23.45 3.56 8.69
N LEU A 73 -23.73 4.75 8.20
CA LEU A 73 -23.78 5.95 9.06
C LEU A 73 -24.80 5.82 10.19
N ASP A 74 -26.00 5.32 9.89
CA ASP A 74 -27.07 5.15 10.88
C ASP A 74 -26.69 4.08 11.91
N ASP A 75 -26.10 2.95 11.46
CA ASP A 75 -25.62 1.89 12.34
C ASP A 75 -24.49 2.37 13.27
N LEU A 76 -23.73 3.37 12.84
CA LEU A 76 -22.67 3.99 13.64
C LEU A 76 -23.19 5.11 14.55
N GLY A 77 -24.48 5.40 14.55
CA GLY A 77 -25.06 6.52 15.26
C GLY A 77 -24.65 7.88 14.69
N LEU A 78 -24.24 7.90 13.42
CA LEU A 78 -23.86 9.09 12.66
C LEU A 78 -24.94 9.40 11.64
N GLY A 79 -25.10 10.66 11.29
CA GLY A 79 -26.00 11.06 10.20
C GLY A 79 -25.22 11.74 9.08
N ASP A 80 -25.92 12.10 8.01
CA ASP A 80 -25.34 12.82 6.87
C ASP A 80 -24.58 14.09 7.28
N ALA A 81 -25.01 14.77 8.35
CA ALA A 81 -24.32 15.95 8.88
C ALA A 81 -22.88 15.65 9.35
N ALA A 82 -22.61 14.44 9.85
CA ALA A 82 -21.26 14.04 10.22
C ALA A 82 -20.36 13.93 8.98
N LEU A 83 -20.87 13.36 7.89
CA LEU A 83 -20.16 13.22 6.62
C LEU A 83 -19.90 14.60 5.99
N GLU A 84 -20.91 15.48 5.95
CA GLU A 84 -20.76 16.85 5.44
C GLU A 84 -19.74 17.67 6.24
N LYS A 85 -19.69 17.48 7.55
CA LYS A 85 -18.70 18.13 8.43
C LYS A 85 -17.28 17.62 8.16
N ALA A 86 -17.12 16.30 7.95
CA ALA A 86 -15.82 15.69 7.68
C ALA A 86 -15.32 16.00 6.26
N PHE A 87 -16.23 16.03 5.28
CA PHE A 87 -15.94 16.24 3.86
C PHE A 87 -16.74 17.42 3.28
N PRO A 88 -16.45 18.66 3.72
CA PRO A 88 -17.12 19.85 3.19
C PRO A 88 -16.85 20.02 1.69
N ALA A 89 -17.65 20.83 1.01
CA ALA A 89 -17.58 21.02 -0.44
C ALA A 89 -16.16 21.36 -0.95
N ALA A 90 -15.41 22.14 -0.18
CA ALA A 90 -14.03 22.49 -0.51
C ALA A 90 -13.10 21.26 -0.54
N VAL A 91 -13.19 20.38 0.46
CA VAL A 91 -12.41 19.13 0.52
C VAL A 91 -12.82 18.22 -0.62
N ARG A 92 -14.12 18.01 -0.87
CA ARG A 92 -14.58 17.21 -2.00
C ARG A 92 -14.09 17.75 -3.35
N LYS A 93 -14.00 19.09 -3.51
CA LYS A 93 -13.42 19.71 -4.71
C LYS A 93 -11.92 19.38 -4.84
N GLN A 94 -11.16 19.45 -3.75
CA GLN A 94 -9.74 19.10 -3.75
C GLN A 94 -9.51 17.63 -4.11
N LEU A 95 -10.27 16.71 -3.52
CA LEU A 95 -10.18 15.28 -3.84
C LEU A 95 -10.44 15.03 -5.33
N ARG A 96 -11.51 15.61 -5.90
CA ARG A 96 -11.80 15.49 -7.34
C ARG A 96 -10.71 16.12 -8.22
N ALA A 97 -10.07 17.19 -7.78
CA ALA A 97 -8.97 17.80 -8.52
C ALA A 97 -7.73 16.92 -8.52
N ALA A 98 -7.47 16.19 -7.42
CA ALA A 98 -6.33 15.29 -7.29
C ALA A 98 -6.50 13.95 -8.04
N SER A 99 -7.75 13.51 -8.31
CA SER A 99 -8.07 12.21 -8.92
C SER A 99 -8.91 12.32 -10.20
N ASN A 100 -8.77 13.41 -10.96
CA ASN A 100 -9.47 13.56 -12.24
C ASN A 100 -8.73 12.85 -13.39
N GLU A 101 -9.43 12.67 -14.52
CA GLU A 101 -8.89 11.99 -15.70
C GLU A 101 -7.58 12.61 -16.21
N ALA A 102 -7.44 13.94 -16.16
CA ALA A 102 -6.24 14.62 -16.64
C ALA A 102 -5.02 14.26 -15.77
N VAL A 103 -5.20 14.14 -14.45
CA VAL A 103 -4.17 13.71 -13.50
C VAL A 103 -3.75 12.27 -13.80
N PHE A 104 -4.71 11.35 -13.91
CA PHE A 104 -4.39 9.95 -14.21
C PHE A 104 -3.72 9.77 -15.57
N ARG A 105 -4.14 10.52 -16.60
CA ARG A 105 -3.47 10.51 -17.90
C ARG A 105 -2.03 11.05 -17.83
N ALA A 106 -1.77 12.07 -17.00
CA ALA A 106 -0.42 12.58 -16.81
C ALA A 106 0.47 11.53 -16.14
N ILE A 107 0.00 10.95 -15.03
CA ILE A 107 0.69 9.85 -14.33
C ILE A 107 0.96 8.69 -15.29
N GLY A 108 -0.06 8.25 -16.03
CA GLY A 108 0.08 7.12 -16.98
C GLY A 108 1.11 7.38 -18.09
N ARG A 109 1.18 8.61 -18.64
CA ARG A 109 2.21 8.97 -19.62
C ARG A 109 3.62 8.92 -19.03
N ASP A 110 3.80 9.41 -17.80
CA ASP A 110 5.09 9.41 -17.13
C ASP A 110 5.53 7.99 -16.76
N VAL A 111 4.61 7.15 -16.29
CA VAL A 111 4.85 5.71 -16.04
C VAL A 111 5.27 5.00 -17.31
N ALA A 112 4.56 5.23 -18.42
CA ALA A 112 4.88 4.63 -19.72
C ALA A 112 6.25 5.11 -20.24
N ALA A 113 6.56 6.40 -20.11
CA ALA A 113 7.85 6.96 -20.51
C ALA A 113 9.03 6.35 -19.71
N LYS A 114 8.83 6.07 -18.44
CA LYS A 114 9.80 5.41 -17.55
C LYS A 114 9.77 3.87 -17.68
N ARG A 115 8.90 3.32 -18.53
CA ARG A 115 8.71 1.87 -18.72
C ARG A 115 8.41 1.13 -17.41
N GLY A 116 7.59 1.72 -16.55
CA GLY A 116 7.25 1.18 -15.23
C GLY A 116 8.33 1.36 -14.14
N ARG A 117 9.49 1.90 -14.47
CA ARG A 117 10.58 2.13 -13.49
C ARG A 117 10.35 3.42 -12.71
N ASN A 118 9.28 3.47 -11.94
CA ASN A 118 8.91 4.63 -11.09
C ASN A 118 9.29 4.32 -9.64
N GLU A 119 10.56 4.07 -9.42
CA GLU A 119 11.05 3.68 -8.10
C GLU A 119 10.88 4.81 -7.10
N THR A 120 10.34 4.44 -5.95
CA THR A 120 10.19 5.32 -4.81
C THR A 120 11.56 5.49 -4.15
N PRO A 121 12.02 6.71 -3.85
CA PRO A 121 13.30 6.92 -3.16
C PRO A 121 13.28 6.26 -1.77
N LEU A 122 14.29 5.45 -1.50
CA LEU A 122 14.49 4.74 -0.24
C LEU A 122 15.80 5.21 0.43
N ASP A 123 16.07 4.75 1.64
CA ASP A 123 17.40 4.85 2.22
C ASP A 123 18.37 3.82 1.61
N ASP A 124 19.66 3.98 1.85
CA ASP A 124 20.71 3.17 1.22
C ASP A 124 20.57 1.67 1.52
N ILE A 125 20.11 1.30 2.71
CA ILE A 125 19.95 -0.09 3.12
C ILE A 125 18.78 -0.73 2.36
N LEU A 126 17.65 -0.05 2.31
CA LEU A 126 16.46 -0.52 1.60
C LEU A 126 16.68 -0.57 0.07
N GLU A 127 17.47 0.38 -0.48
CA GLU A 127 17.90 0.32 -1.88
C GLU A 127 18.75 -0.92 -2.17
N GLN A 128 19.67 -1.28 -1.27
CA GLN A 128 20.47 -2.50 -1.39
C GLN A 128 19.60 -3.77 -1.31
N VAL A 129 18.64 -3.80 -0.40
CA VAL A 129 17.67 -4.92 -0.31
C VAL A 129 16.91 -5.05 -1.62
N ARG A 130 16.33 -3.95 -2.13
CA ARG A 130 15.59 -3.95 -3.39
C ARG A 130 16.44 -4.45 -4.55
N ALA A 131 17.65 -3.92 -4.69
CA ALA A 131 18.57 -4.30 -5.77
C ALA A 131 18.96 -5.78 -5.71
N SER A 132 19.27 -6.28 -4.51
CA SER A 132 19.66 -7.68 -4.30
C SER A 132 18.50 -8.65 -4.60
N VAL A 133 17.29 -8.32 -4.15
CA VAL A 133 16.12 -9.15 -4.40
C VAL A 133 15.75 -9.15 -5.89
N ARG A 134 15.80 -7.99 -6.54
CA ARG A 134 15.58 -7.87 -7.99
C ARG A 134 16.58 -8.71 -8.79
N GLU A 135 17.86 -8.64 -8.47
CA GLU A 135 18.87 -9.47 -9.13
C GLU A 135 18.56 -10.96 -8.98
N PHE A 136 18.17 -11.38 -7.78
CA PHE A 136 17.76 -12.77 -7.53
C PHE A 136 16.51 -13.14 -8.34
N ALA A 137 15.47 -12.30 -8.34
CA ALA A 137 14.23 -12.53 -9.06
C ALA A 137 14.47 -12.63 -10.58
N GLU A 138 15.22 -11.69 -11.16
CA GLU A 138 15.53 -11.67 -12.60
C GLU A 138 16.36 -12.87 -13.04
N LYS A 139 17.29 -13.32 -12.19
CA LYS A 139 18.23 -14.39 -12.51
C LYS A 139 17.67 -15.80 -12.27
N GLU A 140 17.01 -15.98 -11.13
CA GLU A 140 16.61 -17.31 -10.68
C GLU A 140 15.13 -17.62 -10.91
N ILE A 141 14.25 -16.62 -10.86
CA ILE A 141 12.78 -16.82 -10.92
C ILE A 141 12.22 -16.49 -12.30
N ALA A 142 12.49 -15.31 -12.84
CA ALA A 142 11.89 -14.81 -14.06
C ALA A 142 12.05 -15.75 -15.27
N PRO A 143 13.18 -16.47 -15.47
CA PRO A 143 13.32 -17.41 -16.59
C PRO A 143 12.33 -18.58 -16.55
N HIS A 144 11.77 -18.88 -15.38
CA HIS A 144 10.86 -20.00 -15.13
C HIS A 144 9.41 -19.59 -14.92
N ALA A 145 9.17 -18.34 -14.56
CA ALA A 145 7.86 -17.85 -14.12
C ALA A 145 6.74 -18.08 -15.14
N GLU A 146 6.99 -17.80 -16.43
CA GLU A 146 5.99 -18.01 -17.50
C GLU A 146 5.64 -19.50 -17.66
N HIS A 147 6.63 -20.39 -17.59
CA HIS A 147 6.40 -21.84 -17.69
C HIS A 147 5.55 -22.35 -16.55
N ILE A 148 5.96 -22.02 -15.31
CA ILE A 148 5.25 -22.41 -14.08
C ILE A 148 3.79 -21.94 -14.13
N HIS A 149 3.57 -20.66 -14.50
CA HIS A 149 2.22 -20.10 -14.57
C HIS A 149 1.35 -20.79 -15.64
N ARG A 150 1.90 -21.03 -16.86
CA ARG A 150 1.15 -21.64 -17.95
C ARG A 150 0.77 -23.10 -17.72
N HIS A 151 1.56 -23.83 -16.94
CA HIS A 151 1.35 -25.26 -16.71
C HIS A 151 0.72 -25.54 -15.34
N ASP A 152 0.41 -24.49 -14.56
CA ASP A 152 -0.12 -24.61 -13.21
C ASP A 152 0.78 -25.47 -12.31
N ASP A 153 2.10 -25.33 -12.51
CA ASP A 153 3.11 -26.07 -11.77
C ASP A 153 3.29 -25.50 -10.36
N LEU A 154 3.74 -26.34 -9.43
CA LEU A 154 4.16 -25.88 -8.12
C LEU A 154 5.47 -25.08 -8.23
N ILE A 155 5.63 -24.09 -7.35
CA ILE A 155 6.89 -23.35 -7.22
C ILE A 155 8.00 -24.35 -6.86
N PRO A 156 9.12 -24.40 -7.60
CA PRO A 156 10.23 -25.28 -7.31
C PRO A 156 10.78 -25.09 -5.89
N GLU A 157 10.98 -26.18 -5.17
CA GLU A 157 11.48 -26.13 -3.79
C GLU A 157 12.85 -25.49 -3.67
N GLU A 158 13.66 -25.55 -4.73
CA GLU A 158 14.96 -24.86 -4.80
C GLU A 158 14.85 -23.35 -4.68
N PHE A 159 13.76 -22.73 -5.20
CA PHE A 159 13.53 -21.29 -5.03
C PHE A 159 13.23 -20.95 -3.57
N ILE A 160 12.39 -21.78 -2.93
CA ILE A 160 12.04 -21.61 -1.51
C ILE A 160 13.29 -21.75 -0.65
N THR A 161 14.12 -22.76 -0.93
CA THR A 161 15.38 -23.00 -0.21
C THR A 161 16.34 -21.82 -0.36
N LYS A 162 16.57 -21.33 -1.57
CA LYS A 162 17.42 -20.16 -1.82
C LYS A 162 16.88 -18.89 -1.14
N MET A 163 15.57 -18.64 -1.19
CA MET A 163 14.97 -17.51 -0.48
C MET A 163 15.14 -17.62 1.04
N ALA A 164 15.03 -18.84 1.58
CA ALA A 164 15.27 -19.09 3.01
C ALA A 164 16.74 -18.83 3.39
N GLU A 165 17.70 -19.31 2.60
CA GLU A 165 19.12 -19.08 2.79
C GLU A 165 19.51 -17.59 2.72
N LEU A 166 18.82 -16.82 1.86
CA LEU A 166 18.96 -15.37 1.75
C LEU A 166 18.23 -14.59 2.86
N GLY A 167 17.48 -15.29 3.73
CA GLY A 167 16.79 -14.69 4.86
C GLY A 167 15.50 -13.94 4.51
N TYR A 168 14.95 -14.10 3.31
CA TYR A 168 13.79 -13.35 2.85
C TYR A 168 12.52 -13.59 3.67
N PHE A 169 12.38 -14.76 4.29
CA PHE A 169 11.25 -15.08 5.16
C PHE A 169 11.35 -14.50 6.58
N GLY A 170 12.54 -14.02 6.97
CA GLY A 170 12.81 -13.51 8.31
C GLY A 170 12.96 -12.00 8.42
N LEU A 171 12.69 -11.22 7.36
CA LEU A 171 12.99 -9.79 7.31
C LEU A 171 12.27 -8.95 8.37
N SER A 172 11.03 -9.29 8.71
CA SER A 172 10.25 -8.60 9.74
C SER A 172 10.25 -9.33 11.10
N VAL A 173 10.93 -10.47 11.18
CA VAL A 173 11.01 -11.28 12.41
C VAL A 173 12.14 -10.74 13.28
N PRO A 174 11.92 -10.53 14.61
CA PRO A 174 12.97 -10.13 15.54
C PRO A 174 14.15 -11.11 15.56
N GLU A 175 15.36 -10.59 15.82
CA GLU A 175 16.59 -11.41 15.86
C GLU A 175 16.52 -12.52 16.92
N GLU A 176 15.85 -12.28 18.06
CA GLU A 176 15.64 -13.28 19.12
C GLU A 176 14.88 -14.52 18.64
N PHE A 177 14.13 -14.43 17.53
CA PHE A 177 13.44 -15.54 16.89
C PHE A 177 14.12 -16.00 15.59
N GLY A 178 15.34 -15.58 15.35
CA GLY A 178 16.13 -15.98 14.17
C GLY A 178 15.87 -15.17 12.91
N GLY A 179 15.19 -14.03 13.01
CA GLY A 179 15.00 -13.09 11.91
C GLY A 179 16.15 -12.08 11.78
N THR A 180 15.98 -11.12 10.87
CA THR A 180 16.95 -10.05 10.62
C THR A 180 16.49 -8.67 11.10
N GLU A 181 15.25 -8.57 11.59
CA GLU A 181 14.62 -7.33 12.13
C GLU A 181 14.75 -6.10 11.22
N MET A 182 14.80 -6.30 9.90
CA MET A 182 14.89 -5.20 8.92
C MET A 182 13.57 -4.44 8.76
N GLY A 183 12.50 -4.92 9.40
CA GLY A 183 11.20 -4.27 9.45
C GLY A 183 10.28 -4.58 8.26
N ASN A 184 9.05 -4.07 8.36
CA ASN A 184 7.98 -4.38 7.41
C ASN A 184 8.24 -3.84 6.00
N LEU A 185 8.96 -2.71 5.87
CA LEU A 185 9.22 -2.12 4.57
C LEU A 185 10.18 -2.99 3.74
N ALA A 186 11.22 -3.56 4.35
CA ALA A 186 12.11 -4.51 3.69
C ALA A 186 11.35 -5.76 3.22
N MET A 187 10.43 -6.28 4.03
CA MET A 187 9.56 -7.40 3.66
C MET A 187 8.66 -7.05 2.46
N ILE A 188 8.05 -5.86 2.46
CA ILE A 188 7.18 -5.40 1.37
C ILE A 188 7.97 -5.26 0.07
N LEU A 189 9.15 -4.62 0.11
CA LEU A 189 10.04 -4.48 -1.05
C LEU A 189 10.46 -5.84 -1.60
N THR A 190 10.81 -6.78 -0.73
CA THR A 190 11.15 -8.15 -1.13
C THR A 190 9.98 -8.83 -1.84
N THR A 191 8.77 -8.68 -1.32
CA THR A 191 7.56 -9.25 -1.94
C THR A 191 7.27 -8.60 -3.30
N GLU A 192 7.43 -7.27 -3.41
CA GLU A 192 7.23 -6.53 -4.65
C GLU A 192 8.20 -6.98 -5.75
N GLU A 193 9.48 -7.19 -5.43
CA GLU A 193 10.49 -7.59 -6.40
C GLU A 193 10.40 -9.08 -6.81
N LEU A 194 9.77 -9.92 -5.97
CA LEU A 194 9.56 -11.35 -6.25
C LEU A 194 8.27 -11.62 -7.04
N SER A 195 7.33 -10.66 -7.11
CA SER A 195 6.03 -10.82 -7.75
C SER A 195 6.05 -10.35 -9.21
#